data_0a14e397676f3ef3eba907f396abf255
#
_entry.id   0a14e397676f3ef3eba907f396abf255
#
_cell.length_a   1.000
_cell.length_b   1.000
_cell.length_c   1.000
_cell.angle_alpha   90.00
_cell.angle_beta   90.00
_cell.angle_gamma   90.00
#
_symmetry.space_group_name_H-M   'P 1'
#
loop_
_entity.id
_entity.type
_entity.pdbx_description
1 polymer ?
#
loop_
_entity_poly.entity_id
_entity_poly.type
_entity_poly.pdbx_seq_one_letter_code
_entity_poly.pdbx_strand_id
1 'polypeptide(L)'
;MKIAYCTDSICYAGGIQRVTIAKANKLALKNEVWIIVTDNKDKPVFPLSTKVHLVNCDINYFEDDWKSRFYILKGIIYKRKQHKKRLKEILNQIQPDIVISTGTSEKNFLPYLSVSSHPVFIREIHSNKNYRSLHAQSIFDKLLAILGDFIDYRIHLKKYDRTVVLTKEDKVVHWGKNTEVDVCVIPNPIISFGSKKASLINKKVIAVGRLAFPKNFSSLISAWKYVIERHADWTLEIWGEGELRTELEEQIRNNQLTNNIFLKGYTYDIFSPLYEASIFTLTSLFEGLPLVIIEAMSCGVPVVSYACPCGPQDIIADGHDGFLVPVNNEKVLADRICRLIEDKELRKEMGKTARLKAEQYDIKNIIPMWMELFNQLINEKRK
;
A
#
# COMPACT_ATOMS: atom_id res chain seq x y z
N MET A 1 24.72 -6.58 8.39
CA MET A 1 23.63 -7.01 9.23
C MET A 1 22.86 -8.14 8.56
N LYS A 2 22.27 -9.01 9.36
CA LYS A 2 21.33 -10.04 8.90
C LYS A 2 19.91 -9.57 9.13
N ILE A 3 19.11 -9.43 8.06
CA ILE A 3 17.77 -8.87 8.08
C ILE A 3 16.79 -9.92 7.56
N ALA A 4 15.74 -10.22 8.31
CA ALA A 4 14.70 -11.16 7.92
C ALA A 4 13.33 -10.46 7.82
N TYR A 5 12.72 -10.48 6.64
CA TYR A 5 11.32 -10.10 6.43
C TYR A 5 10.44 -11.33 6.62
N CYS A 6 9.39 -11.20 7.42
CA CYS A 6 8.33 -12.19 7.55
C CYS A 6 7.07 -11.63 6.88
N THR A 7 6.49 -12.37 5.94
CA THR A 7 5.30 -11.96 5.17
C THR A 7 4.45 -13.17 4.80
N ASP A 8 3.18 -12.95 4.44
CA ASP A 8 2.28 -14.05 4.11
C ASP A 8 2.69 -14.74 2.80
N SER A 9 2.89 -13.98 1.72
CA SER A 9 3.32 -14.47 0.40
C SER A 9 3.87 -13.34 -0.45
N ILE A 10 4.68 -13.69 -1.48
CA ILE A 10 5.19 -12.75 -2.50
C ILE A 10 4.82 -13.18 -3.93
N CYS A 11 3.86 -14.09 -4.08
CA CYS A 11 3.37 -14.58 -5.38
C CYS A 11 2.21 -13.75 -5.93
N TYR A 12 1.65 -12.81 -5.18
CA TYR A 12 0.51 -11.99 -5.61
C TYR A 12 0.97 -10.59 -5.98
N ALA A 13 0.32 -10.01 -7.00
CA ALA A 13 0.56 -8.62 -7.40
C ALA A 13 -0.16 -7.65 -6.45
N GLY A 14 0.53 -7.22 -5.40
CA GLY A 14 0.04 -6.24 -4.42
C GLY A 14 1.10 -5.23 -4.01
N GLY A 15 0.66 -4.12 -3.42
CA GLY A 15 1.55 -3.05 -2.97
C GLY A 15 2.56 -3.51 -1.93
N ILE A 16 2.14 -4.34 -0.97
CA ILE A 16 3.00 -4.88 0.10
C ILE A 16 4.12 -5.74 -0.49
N GLN A 17 3.77 -6.68 -1.39
CA GLN A 17 4.71 -7.58 -2.05
C GLN A 17 5.75 -6.80 -2.84
N ARG A 18 5.28 -5.83 -3.64
CA ARG A 18 6.13 -4.97 -4.45
C ARG A 18 7.14 -4.19 -3.61
N VAL A 19 6.68 -3.57 -2.54
CA VAL A 19 7.52 -2.77 -1.65
C VAL A 19 8.49 -3.64 -0.85
N THR A 20 8.04 -4.77 -0.32
CA THR A 20 8.87 -5.71 0.45
C THR A 20 10.02 -6.22 -0.42
N ILE A 21 9.72 -6.69 -1.65
CA ILE A 21 10.74 -7.15 -2.59
C ILE A 21 11.71 -6.03 -2.96
N ALA A 22 11.22 -4.82 -3.23
CA ALA A 22 12.06 -3.69 -3.60
C ALA A 22 13.04 -3.30 -2.48
N LYS A 23 12.55 -3.21 -1.24
CA LYS A 23 13.39 -2.93 -0.07
C LYS A 23 14.41 -4.05 0.17
N ALA A 24 13.98 -5.31 0.12
CA ALA A 24 14.87 -6.46 0.27
C ALA A 24 15.99 -6.46 -0.77
N ASN A 25 15.65 -6.26 -2.05
CA ASN A 25 16.63 -6.18 -3.14
C ASN A 25 17.68 -5.07 -2.90
N LYS A 26 17.22 -3.90 -2.44
CA LYS A 26 18.11 -2.76 -2.20
C LYS A 26 18.99 -2.94 -0.97
N LEU A 27 18.42 -3.48 0.12
CA LEU A 27 19.16 -3.79 1.34
C LEU A 27 20.19 -4.89 1.12
N ALA A 28 19.91 -5.88 0.27
CA ALA A 28 20.81 -6.99 -0.04
C ALA A 28 22.09 -6.58 -0.79
N LEU A 29 22.20 -5.31 -1.22
CA LEU A 29 23.45 -4.80 -1.78
C LEU A 29 24.56 -4.68 -0.73
N LYS A 30 24.21 -4.50 0.55
CA LYS A 30 25.15 -4.27 1.65
C LYS A 30 24.89 -5.12 2.90
N ASN A 31 23.85 -5.96 2.90
CA ASN A 31 23.43 -6.78 4.02
C ASN A 31 23.08 -8.19 3.54
N GLU A 32 23.04 -9.16 4.45
CA GLU A 32 22.42 -10.45 4.21
C GLU A 32 20.91 -10.33 4.45
N VAL A 33 20.08 -10.64 3.47
CA VAL A 33 18.64 -10.42 3.54
C VAL A 33 17.88 -11.69 3.22
N TRP A 34 16.91 -12.02 4.08
CA TRP A 34 15.97 -13.12 3.90
C TRP A 34 14.55 -12.59 3.76
N ILE A 35 13.77 -13.24 2.90
CA ILE A 35 12.31 -13.14 2.91
C ILE A 35 11.79 -14.51 3.32
N ILE A 36 11.11 -14.57 4.46
CA ILE A 36 10.47 -15.77 5.00
C ILE A 36 8.98 -15.62 4.73
N VAL A 37 8.44 -16.48 3.88
CA VAL A 37 7.02 -16.48 3.51
C VAL A 37 6.29 -17.59 4.23
N THR A 38 5.04 -17.33 4.59
CA THR A 38 4.17 -18.34 5.20
C THR A 38 3.79 -19.40 4.20
N ASP A 39 3.36 -18.96 3.00
CA ASP A 39 2.94 -19.81 1.90
C ASP A 39 3.33 -19.21 0.56
N ASN A 40 4.07 -19.95 -0.23
CA ASN A 40 4.49 -19.52 -1.55
C ASN A 40 4.34 -20.68 -2.53
N LYS A 41 3.25 -20.70 -3.30
CA LYS A 41 2.97 -21.76 -4.28
C LYS A 41 3.69 -21.57 -5.61
N ASP A 42 3.99 -20.31 -5.95
CA ASP A 42 4.53 -19.90 -7.23
C ASP A 42 5.80 -19.06 -7.07
N LYS A 43 6.40 -18.70 -8.20
CA LYS A 43 7.54 -17.77 -8.23
C LYS A 43 7.10 -16.38 -7.74
N PRO A 44 8.03 -15.60 -7.19
CA PRO A 44 7.77 -14.19 -6.86
C PRO A 44 7.20 -13.42 -8.05
N VAL A 45 6.11 -12.67 -7.83
CA VAL A 45 5.44 -11.91 -8.90
C VAL A 45 6.27 -10.72 -9.40
N PHE A 46 7.14 -10.19 -8.56
CA PHE A 46 8.11 -9.14 -8.91
C PHE A 46 9.53 -9.69 -8.91
N PRO A 47 10.46 -9.11 -9.69
CA PRO A 47 11.86 -9.58 -9.76
C PRO A 47 12.53 -9.57 -8.39
N LEU A 48 12.97 -10.74 -7.93
CA LEU A 48 13.72 -10.92 -6.70
C LEU A 48 15.20 -11.09 -7.04
N SER A 49 16.05 -10.31 -6.38
CA SER A 49 17.51 -10.41 -6.54
C SER A 49 18.04 -11.77 -6.05
N THR A 50 19.01 -12.33 -6.76
CA THR A 50 19.71 -13.56 -6.34
C THR A 50 20.50 -13.40 -5.03
N LYS A 51 20.69 -12.17 -4.55
CA LYS A 51 21.29 -11.85 -3.25
C LYS A 51 20.30 -11.94 -2.08
N VAL A 52 19.01 -12.10 -2.35
CA VAL A 52 17.97 -12.25 -1.31
C VAL A 52 17.63 -13.73 -1.18
N HIS A 53 17.72 -14.24 0.04
CA HIS A 53 17.37 -15.62 0.35
C HIS A 53 15.86 -15.72 0.56
N LEU A 54 15.19 -16.58 -0.21
CA LEU A 54 13.75 -16.85 -0.05
C LEU A 54 13.58 -18.18 0.68
N VAL A 55 12.81 -18.16 1.78
CA VAL A 55 12.48 -19.35 2.57
C VAL A 55 10.96 -19.46 2.73
N ASN A 56 10.41 -20.64 2.45
CA ASN A 56 8.99 -20.93 2.60
C ASN A 56 8.72 -21.74 3.85
N CYS A 57 7.76 -21.31 4.67
CA CYS A 57 7.32 -22.07 5.84
C CYS A 57 6.39 -23.22 5.50
N ASP A 58 5.77 -23.24 4.33
CA ASP A 58 4.83 -24.28 3.85
C ASP A 58 3.72 -24.60 4.86
N ILE A 59 3.02 -23.59 5.34
CA ILE A 59 1.96 -23.75 6.35
C ILE A 59 0.61 -24.01 5.70
N ASN A 60 0.37 -23.46 4.50
CA ASN A 60 -0.83 -23.66 3.68
C ASN A 60 -2.14 -23.30 4.42
N TYR A 61 -2.22 -22.09 4.99
CA TYR A 61 -3.40 -21.64 5.72
C TYR A 61 -4.69 -21.70 4.87
N PHE A 62 -4.59 -21.41 3.58
CA PHE A 62 -5.75 -21.29 2.67
C PHE A 62 -6.22 -22.60 2.02
N GLU A 63 -5.57 -23.75 2.27
CA GLU A 63 -5.97 -25.03 1.66
C GLU A 63 -7.29 -25.60 2.20
N ASP A 64 -7.80 -25.05 3.32
CA ASP A 64 -8.97 -25.58 4.03
C ASP A 64 -10.23 -24.69 3.93
N ASP A 65 -10.24 -23.68 3.06
CA ASP A 65 -11.32 -22.66 2.99
C ASP A 65 -12.71 -23.22 2.63
N TRP A 66 -12.79 -24.48 2.17
CA TRP A 66 -14.04 -25.18 1.80
C TRP A 66 -14.59 -26.14 2.87
N LYS A 67 -13.92 -26.23 4.04
CA LYS A 67 -14.34 -27.10 5.15
C LYS A 67 -15.28 -26.39 6.13
N SER A 68 -15.98 -27.16 6.98
CA SER A 68 -16.88 -26.58 7.97
C SER A 68 -16.15 -25.66 8.95
N ARG A 69 -16.83 -24.62 9.49
CA ARG A 69 -16.26 -23.61 10.43
C ARG A 69 -15.51 -24.22 11.61
N PHE A 70 -15.98 -25.35 12.14
CA PHE A 70 -15.34 -26.02 13.28
C PHE A 70 -14.01 -26.69 12.90
N TYR A 71 -13.94 -27.31 11.74
CA TYR A 71 -12.69 -27.88 11.20
C TYR A 71 -11.69 -26.80 10.83
N ILE A 72 -12.16 -25.69 10.27
CA ILE A 72 -11.33 -24.51 9.98
C ILE A 72 -10.68 -24.00 11.25
N LEU A 73 -11.43 -23.84 12.34
CA LEU A 73 -10.89 -23.32 13.62
C LEU A 73 -9.80 -24.23 14.20
N LYS A 74 -10.05 -25.56 14.26
CA LYS A 74 -9.04 -26.53 14.70
C LYS A 74 -7.81 -26.54 13.78
N GLY A 75 -8.03 -26.47 12.48
CA GLY A 75 -6.97 -26.42 11.47
C GLY A 75 -6.10 -25.16 11.64
N ILE A 76 -6.70 -23.98 11.85
CA ILE A 76 -5.98 -22.72 12.08
C ILE A 76 -5.12 -22.83 13.36
N ILE A 77 -5.64 -23.37 14.46
CA ILE A 77 -4.88 -23.52 15.71
C ILE A 77 -3.67 -24.44 15.51
N TYR A 78 -3.87 -25.58 14.82
CA TYR A 78 -2.80 -26.53 14.53
C TYR A 78 -1.73 -25.90 13.60
N LYS A 79 -2.16 -25.31 12.49
CA LYS A 79 -1.26 -24.63 11.54
C LYS A 79 -0.50 -23.47 12.20
N ARG A 80 -1.14 -22.71 13.11
CA ARG A 80 -0.46 -21.67 13.88
C ARG A 80 0.63 -22.22 14.81
N LYS A 81 0.41 -23.39 15.42
CA LYS A 81 1.44 -24.08 16.21
C LYS A 81 2.61 -24.54 15.35
N GLN A 82 2.32 -25.10 14.16
CA GLN A 82 3.36 -25.48 13.20
C GLN A 82 4.14 -24.25 12.71
N HIS A 83 3.44 -23.16 12.37
CA HIS A 83 4.06 -21.91 11.94
C HIS A 83 5.02 -21.35 12.98
N LYS A 84 4.60 -21.28 14.24
CA LYS A 84 5.48 -20.88 15.36
C LYS A 84 6.75 -21.73 15.43
N LYS A 85 6.62 -23.05 15.34
CA LYS A 85 7.75 -23.97 15.41
C LYS A 85 8.70 -23.76 14.23
N ARG A 86 8.21 -23.83 13.01
CA ARG A 86 9.02 -23.68 11.78
C ARG A 86 9.70 -22.31 11.69
N LEU A 87 8.95 -21.24 11.98
CA LEU A 87 9.52 -19.89 11.94
C LEU A 87 10.61 -19.71 13.00
N LYS A 88 10.44 -20.27 14.21
CA LYS A 88 11.49 -20.26 15.24
C LYS A 88 12.74 -21.03 14.80
N GLU A 89 12.58 -22.20 14.19
CA GLU A 89 13.69 -23.01 13.68
C GLU A 89 14.45 -22.25 12.58
N ILE A 90 13.76 -21.64 11.61
CA ILE A 90 14.36 -20.85 10.56
C ILE A 90 15.11 -19.64 11.14
N LEU A 91 14.50 -18.89 12.04
CA LEU A 91 15.14 -17.71 12.65
C LEU A 91 16.38 -18.12 13.49
N ASN A 92 16.35 -19.27 14.18
CA ASN A 92 17.52 -19.77 14.89
C ASN A 92 18.64 -20.26 13.98
N GLN A 93 18.34 -20.71 12.76
CA GLN A 93 19.35 -21.05 11.74
C GLN A 93 19.97 -19.79 11.14
N ILE A 94 19.15 -18.79 10.81
CA ILE A 94 19.61 -17.54 10.20
C ILE A 94 20.39 -16.67 11.18
N GLN A 95 20.00 -16.66 12.46
CA GLN A 95 20.52 -15.75 13.49
C GLN A 95 20.45 -14.28 13.08
N PRO A 96 19.24 -13.74 12.76
CA PRO A 96 19.11 -12.38 12.28
C PRO A 96 19.38 -11.34 13.38
N ASP A 97 19.88 -10.17 12.98
CA ASP A 97 19.95 -8.97 13.83
C ASP A 97 18.58 -8.26 13.90
N ILE A 98 17.86 -8.25 12.76
CA ILE A 98 16.58 -7.57 12.59
C ILE A 98 15.55 -8.55 12.00
N VAL A 99 14.34 -8.56 12.57
CA VAL A 99 13.18 -9.27 12.02
C VAL A 99 12.02 -8.30 11.80
N ILE A 100 11.54 -8.20 10.57
CA ILE A 100 10.47 -7.27 10.17
C ILE A 100 9.22 -8.09 9.82
N SER A 101 8.13 -7.87 10.53
CA SER A 101 6.82 -8.45 10.24
C SER A 101 6.02 -7.51 9.35
N THR A 102 5.68 -7.96 8.14
CA THR A 102 4.78 -7.26 7.20
C THR A 102 3.50 -8.04 6.96
N GLY A 103 3.49 -9.35 7.25
CA GLY A 103 2.36 -10.25 7.08
C GLY A 103 1.28 -10.12 8.15
N THR A 104 0.23 -10.89 8.01
CA THR A 104 -0.89 -10.96 8.96
C THR A 104 -0.84 -12.21 9.82
N SER A 105 -0.25 -13.29 9.31
CA SER A 105 -0.27 -14.62 9.91
C SER A 105 0.65 -14.73 11.14
N GLU A 106 1.84 -14.10 11.10
CA GLU A 106 2.85 -14.18 12.14
C GLU A 106 2.78 -13.06 13.19
N LYS A 107 2.15 -11.93 12.87
CA LYS A 107 2.20 -10.68 13.64
C LYS A 107 1.90 -10.80 15.13
N ASN A 108 0.99 -11.72 15.51
CA ASN A 108 0.51 -11.87 16.89
C ASN A 108 1.34 -12.85 17.72
N PHE A 109 2.32 -13.54 17.12
CA PHE A 109 3.18 -14.45 17.89
C PHE A 109 4.67 -14.24 17.64
N LEU A 110 5.05 -13.58 16.56
CA LEU A 110 6.46 -13.37 16.20
C LEU A 110 7.28 -12.73 17.34
N PRO A 111 6.84 -11.63 17.99
CA PRO A 111 7.65 -10.99 19.04
C PRO A 111 7.73 -11.79 20.33
N TYR A 112 7.00 -12.91 20.45
CA TYR A 112 7.07 -13.82 21.57
C TYR A 112 7.96 -15.04 21.31
N LEU A 113 8.56 -15.15 20.12
CA LEU A 113 9.47 -16.23 19.81
C LEU A 113 10.82 -16.01 20.51
N SER A 114 11.24 -17.01 21.29
CA SER A 114 12.59 -17.03 21.85
C SER A 114 13.57 -17.44 20.76
N VAL A 115 14.21 -16.47 20.13
CA VAL A 115 15.25 -16.64 19.11
C VAL A 115 16.61 -16.41 19.75
N SER A 116 17.58 -17.31 19.48
CA SER A 116 18.88 -17.31 20.17
C SER A 116 19.75 -16.08 19.87
N SER A 117 19.57 -15.44 18.72
CA SER A 117 20.24 -14.17 18.39
C SER A 117 19.64 -12.94 19.09
N HIS A 118 18.52 -13.08 19.78
CA HIS A 118 17.77 -11.98 20.39
C HIS A 118 17.56 -10.79 19.43
N PRO A 119 16.96 -11.02 18.22
CA PRO A 119 16.84 -9.99 17.20
C PRO A 119 15.95 -8.84 17.65
N VAL A 120 16.13 -7.69 17.00
CA VAL A 120 15.16 -6.58 17.05
C VAL A 120 13.93 -6.97 16.24
N PHE A 121 12.74 -6.86 16.82
CA PHE A 121 11.47 -7.12 16.15
C PHE A 121 10.78 -5.82 15.76
N ILE A 122 10.56 -5.63 14.46
CA ILE A 122 9.87 -4.45 13.90
C ILE A 122 8.54 -4.90 13.30
N ARG A 123 7.46 -4.19 13.61
CA ARG A 123 6.17 -4.34 12.91
C ARG A 123 6.03 -3.22 11.89
N GLU A 124 5.85 -3.57 10.63
CA GLU A 124 5.53 -2.62 9.56
C GLU A 124 4.05 -2.74 9.18
N ILE A 125 3.30 -1.63 9.29
CA ILE A 125 1.86 -1.59 9.02
C ILE A 125 1.62 -0.87 7.69
N HIS A 126 1.04 -1.58 6.72
CA HIS A 126 0.79 -1.08 5.37
C HIS A 126 -0.64 -0.60 5.12
N SER A 127 -1.53 -0.78 6.09
CA SER A 127 -2.93 -0.37 6.00
C SER A 127 -3.27 0.65 7.09
N ASN A 128 -4.35 1.40 6.87
CA ASN A 128 -4.93 2.22 7.93
C ASN A 128 -5.25 1.38 9.17
N LYS A 129 -5.04 1.93 10.38
CA LYS A 129 -5.34 1.26 11.65
C LYS A 129 -6.77 0.74 11.72
N ASN A 130 -7.73 1.49 11.18
CA ASN A 130 -9.14 1.16 11.20
C ASN A 130 -9.59 0.27 10.02
N TYR A 131 -8.63 -0.31 9.27
CA TYR A 131 -8.92 -1.11 8.07
C TYR A 131 -10.00 -2.17 8.28
N ARG A 132 -9.98 -2.90 9.40
CA ARG A 132 -10.96 -3.95 9.70
C ARG A 132 -12.37 -3.39 9.89
N SER A 133 -12.50 -2.31 10.65
CA SER A 133 -13.81 -1.68 10.92
C SER A 133 -14.39 -1.00 9.69
N LEU A 134 -13.53 -0.50 8.79
CA LEU A 134 -13.93 0.11 7.51
C LEU A 134 -14.45 -0.93 6.49
N HIS A 135 -14.03 -2.19 6.61
CA HIS A 135 -14.50 -3.30 5.77
C HIS A 135 -15.65 -4.10 6.41
N ALA A 136 -16.02 -3.82 7.66
CA ALA A 136 -17.07 -4.55 8.37
C ALA A 136 -18.45 -4.25 7.75
N GLN A 137 -19.14 -5.31 7.30
CA GLN A 137 -20.46 -5.20 6.64
C GLN A 137 -21.62 -5.23 7.62
N SER A 138 -21.41 -5.75 8.84
CA SER A 138 -22.44 -5.82 9.88
C SER A 138 -21.99 -5.16 11.18
N ILE A 139 -22.95 -4.89 12.09
CA ILE A 139 -22.66 -4.39 13.44
C ILE A 139 -21.80 -5.40 14.21
N PHE A 140 -22.08 -6.69 14.04
CA PHE A 140 -21.33 -7.76 14.68
C PHE A 140 -19.86 -7.80 14.18
N ASP A 141 -19.64 -7.66 12.85
CA ASP A 141 -18.30 -7.58 12.28
C ASP A 141 -17.54 -6.36 12.79
N LYS A 142 -18.22 -5.23 12.99
CA LYS A 142 -17.61 -4.03 13.59
C LYS A 142 -17.15 -4.27 15.02
N LEU A 143 -17.96 -4.95 15.84
CA LEU A 143 -17.59 -5.28 17.22
C LEU A 143 -16.40 -6.26 17.25
N LEU A 144 -16.38 -7.27 16.39
CA LEU A 144 -15.24 -8.18 16.25
C LEU A 144 -13.98 -7.47 15.76
N ALA A 145 -14.12 -6.52 14.83
CA ALA A 145 -13.02 -5.70 14.36
C ALA A 145 -12.42 -4.85 15.48
N ILE A 146 -13.27 -4.17 16.27
CA ILE A 146 -12.84 -3.34 17.42
C ILE A 146 -12.10 -4.20 18.46
N LEU A 147 -12.64 -5.38 18.81
CA LEU A 147 -12.01 -6.30 19.74
C LEU A 147 -10.68 -6.83 19.21
N GLY A 148 -10.63 -7.22 17.93
CA GLY A 148 -9.41 -7.67 17.27
C GLY A 148 -8.35 -6.58 17.23
N ASP A 149 -8.72 -5.34 16.91
CA ASP A 149 -7.83 -4.19 16.91
C ASP A 149 -7.34 -3.86 18.34
N PHE A 150 -8.21 -3.93 19.33
CA PHE A 150 -7.81 -3.76 20.74
C PHE A 150 -6.73 -4.77 21.15
N ILE A 151 -6.93 -6.06 20.85
CA ILE A 151 -5.97 -7.12 21.16
C ILE A 151 -4.66 -6.89 20.41
N ASP A 152 -4.71 -6.63 19.10
CA ASP A 152 -3.52 -6.42 18.30
C ASP A 152 -2.72 -5.20 18.79
N TYR A 153 -3.39 -4.06 18.99
CA TYR A 153 -2.72 -2.79 19.30
C TYR A 153 -2.35 -2.63 20.78
N ARG A 154 -3.14 -3.16 21.70
CA ARG A 154 -2.88 -3.02 23.15
C ARG A 154 -2.03 -4.13 23.72
N ILE A 155 -2.00 -5.31 23.09
CA ILE A 155 -1.30 -6.48 23.63
C ILE A 155 -0.09 -6.83 22.76
N HIS A 156 -0.32 -7.09 21.47
CA HIS A 156 0.72 -7.66 20.61
C HIS A 156 1.75 -6.62 20.14
N LEU A 157 1.31 -5.42 19.73
CA LEU A 157 2.26 -4.40 19.24
C LEU A 157 3.22 -3.88 20.29
N LYS A 158 2.86 -3.88 21.58
CA LYS A 158 3.76 -3.50 22.67
C LYS A 158 4.99 -4.43 22.84
N LYS A 159 4.96 -5.60 22.19
CA LYS A 159 6.04 -6.57 22.24
C LYS A 159 7.04 -6.42 21.11
N TYR A 160 6.72 -5.59 20.11
CA TYR A 160 7.68 -5.18 19.09
C TYR A 160 8.57 -4.05 19.62
N ASP A 161 9.86 -4.10 19.27
CA ASP A 161 10.81 -3.04 19.63
C ASP A 161 10.45 -1.71 18.92
N ARG A 162 9.83 -1.78 17.73
CA ARG A 162 9.33 -0.62 17.00
C ARG A 162 8.16 -0.99 16.08
N THR A 163 7.21 -0.05 15.96
CA THR A 163 6.17 -0.10 14.93
C THR A 163 6.42 0.98 13.90
N VAL A 164 6.42 0.61 12.62
CA VAL A 164 6.57 1.53 11.49
C VAL A 164 5.22 1.70 10.80
N VAL A 165 4.79 2.94 10.65
CA VAL A 165 3.60 3.33 9.87
C VAL A 165 4.05 4.18 8.68
N LEU A 166 3.18 4.33 7.67
CA LEU A 166 3.58 4.90 6.39
C LEU A 166 3.40 6.41 6.31
N THR A 167 2.56 7.00 7.16
CA THR A 167 2.15 8.41 7.07
C THR A 167 2.20 9.11 8.41
N LYS A 168 2.42 10.42 8.39
CA LYS A 168 2.37 11.27 9.58
C LYS A 168 0.94 11.37 10.11
N GLU A 169 -0.04 11.46 9.19
CA GLU A 169 -1.46 11.47 9.53
C GLU A 169 -1.82 10.22 10.34
N ASP A 170 -1.46 9.01 9.88
CA ASP A 170 -1.75 7.77 10.61
C ASP A 170 -1.10 7.80 12.01
N LYS A 171 0.17 8.22 12.10
CA LYS A 171 0.85 8.35 13.39
C LYS A 171 0.13 9.30 14.34
N VAL A 172 -0.29 10.48 13.87
CA VAL A 172 -0.91 11.52 14.73
C VAL A 172 -2.34 11.12 15.11
N VAL A 173 -3.16 10.70 14.14
CA VAL A 173 -4.59 10.44 14.33
C VAL A 173 -4.81 9.14 15.10
N HIS A 174 -4.05 8.10 14.77
CA HIS A 174 -4.33 6.76 15.30
C HIS A 174 -3.35 6.30 16.39
N TRP A 175 -2.14 6.87 16.45
CA TRP A 175 -1.08 6.47 17.38
C TRP A 175 -0.64 7.59 18.32
N GLY A 176 -1.42 8.71 18.38
CA GLY A 176 -1.09 9.86 19.20
C GLY A 176 -0.99 9.57 20.71
N LYS A 177 -0.92 10.59 21.52
CA LYS A 177 -0.43 10.75 22.89
C LYS A 177 -0.64 9.65 23.95
N ASN A 178 -1.43 8.59 23.72
CA ASN A 178 -1.78 7.59 24.73
C ASN A 178 -1.45 6.13 24.34
N THR A 179 -0.52 5.91 23.41
CA THR A 179 -0.12 4.56 23.04
C THR A 179 1.23 4.22 23.70
N GLU A 180 1.28 3.12 24.43
CA GLU A 180 2.53 2.52 24.93
C GLU A 180 3.31 1.81 23.79
N VAL A 181 2.93 2.05 22.54
CA VAL A 181 3.58 1.50 21.35
C VAL A 181 4.50 2.59 20.78
N ASP A 182 5.76 2.27 20.63
CA ASP A 182 6.72 3.17 20.00
C ASP A 182 6.57 3.14 18.47
N VAL A 183 6.10 4.26 17.91
CA VAL A 183 5.71 4.37 16.50
C VAL A 183 6.58 5.41 15.79
N CYS A 184 7.22 5.00 14.68
CA CYS A 184 7.89 5.91 13.76
C CYS A 184 7.23 5.88 12.37
N VAL A 185 7.54 6.90 11.56
CA VAL A 185 7.02 7.02 10.20
C VAL A 185 8.15 6.77 9.21
N ILE A 186 8.00 5.75 8.37
CA ILE A 186 8.85 5.51 7.20
C ILE A 186 7.93 5.18 6.04
N PRO A 187 7.81 6.05 5.03
CA PRO A 187 6.92 5.81 3.89
C PRO A 187 7.43 4.68 3.00
N ASN A 188 6.53 4.09 2.24
CA ASN A 188 6.89 3.13 1.22
C ASN A 188 7.61 3.81 0.05
N PRO A 189 8.67 3.19 -0.50
CA PRO A 189 9.38 3.72 -1.66
C PRO A 189 8.61 3.48 -2.95
N ILE A 190 8.82 4.36 -3.94
CA ILE A 190 8.66 4.02 -5.35
C ILE A 190 9.94 3.35 -5.87
N ILE A 191 9.75 2.36 -6.75
CA ILE A 191 10.85 1.48 -7.19
C ILE A 191 11.66 2.11 -8.32
N SER A 192 11.00 2.91 -9.16
CA SER A 192 11.61 3.53 -10.32
C SER A 192 11.29 5.02 -10.37
N PHE A 193 12.32 5.82 -10.18
CA PHE A 193 12.28 7.24 -10.43
C PHE A 193 13.02 7.49 -11.76
N GLY A 194 12.32 7.26 -12.88
CA GLY A 194 12.90 7.38 -14.21
C GLY A 194 13.16 8.82 -14.64
N SER A 195 13.99 9.02 -15.67
CA SER A 195 14.19 10.34 -16.29
C SER A 195 13.01 10.78 -17.16
N LYS A 196 12.23 9.84 -17.70
CA LYS A 196 11.06 10.10 -18.56
C LYS A 196 9.97 10.85 -17.79
N LYS A 197 9.31 11.78 -18.48
CA LYS A 197 8.18 12.58 -17.95
C LYS A 197 7.00 12.48 -18.89
N ALA A 198 5.79 12.63 -18.36
CA ALA A 198 4.60 12.79 -19.16
C ALA A 198 4.63 14.14 -19.92
N SER A 199 4.15 14.15 -21.15
CA SER A 199 4.07 15.37 -21.97
C SER A 199 2.93 16.31 -21.56
N LEU A 200 1.92 15.76 -20.87
CA LEU A 200 0.69 16.42 -20.42
C LEU A 200 -0.14 17.07 -21.57
N ILE A 201 0.03 16.58 -22.81
CA ILE A 201 -0.67 17.09 -23.98
C ILE A 201 -1.89 16.28 -24.37
N ASN A 202 -1.91 15.00 -24.01
CA ASN A 202 -3.01 14.11 -24.34
C ASN A 202 -4.26 14.47 -23.53
N LYS A 203 -5.43 14.40 -24.16
CA LYS A 203 -6.72 14.65 -23.51
C LYS A 203 -7.17 13.42 -22.69
N LYS A 204 -6.34 13.06 -21.70
CA LYS A 204 -6.47 11.82 -20.96
C LYS A 204 -6.29 12.04 -19.46
N VAL A 205 -7.31 11.62 -18.69
CA VAL A 205 -7.26 11.46 -17.24
C VAL A 205 -7.11 9.97 -16.93
N ILE A 206 -6.29 9.62 -15.95
CA ILE A 206 -6.07 8.24 -15.56
C ILE A 206 -6.38 8.03 -14.07
N ALA A 207 -6.96 6.89 -13.75
CA ALA A 207 -7.12 6.38 -12.40
C ALA A 207 -6.63 4.93 -12.33
N VAL A 208 -6.06 4.53 -11.18
CA VAL A 208 -5.44 3.20 -11.03
C VAL A 208 -5.80 2.60 -9.69
N GLY A 209 -6.25 1.34 -9.72
CA GLY A 209 -6.54 0.60 -8.50
C GLY A 209 -7.39 -0.63 -8.73
N ARG A 210 -7.49 -1.50 -7.71
CA ARG A 210 -8.39 -2.65 -7.77
C ARG A 210 -9.84 -2.16 -7.89
N LEU A 211 -10.62 -2.74 -8.79
CA LEU A 211 -12.05 -2.42 -8.96
C LEU A 211 -12.85 -3.00 -7.77
N ALA A 212 -12.74 -2.34 -6.63
CA ALA A 212 -13.25 -2.76 -5.33
C ALA A 212 -13.78 -1.58 -4.53
N PHE A 213 -14.64 -1.84 -3.56
CA PHE A 213 -15.31 -0.84 -2.74
C PHE A 213 -14.39 0.30 -2.23
N PRO A 214 -13.18 0.04 -1.68
CA PRO A 214 -12.36 1.13 -1.14
C PRO A 214 -11.89 2.16 -2.18
N LYS A 215 -11.82 1.78 -3.45
CA LYS A 215 -11.34 2.67 -4.53
C LYS A 215 -12.42 3.60 -5.08
N ASN A 216 -13.70 3.29 -4.81
CA ASN A 216 -14.85 4.15 -5.06
C ASN A 216 -14.90 4.72 -6.50
N PHE A 217 -14.62 3.88 -7.50
CA PHE A 217 -14.67 4.29 -8.91
C PHE A 217 -16.08 4.67 -9.36
N SER A 218 -17.13 4.22 -8.66
CA SER A 218 -18.49 4.66 -8.91
C SER A 218 -18.66 6.17 -8.77
N SER A 219 -18.06 6.77 -7.71
CA SER A 219 -18.04 8.22 -7.54
C SER A 219 -17.25 8.94 -8.64
N LEU A 220 -16.14 8.34 -9.11
CA LEU A 220 -15.38 8.89 -10.24
C LEU A 220 -16.18 8.90 -11.54
N ILE A 221 -16.92 7.82 -11.84
CA ILE A 221 -17.80 7.74 -13.00
C ILE A 221 -18.90 8.80 -12.90
N SER A 222 -19.48 8.99 -11.72
CA SER A 222 -20.48 10.05 -11.48
C SER A 222 -19.90 11.45 -11.67
N ALA A 223 -18.69 11.70 -11.16
CA ALA A 223 -17.98 12.98 -11.36
C ALA A 223 -17.66 13.24 -12.85
N TRP A 224 -17.36 12.19 -13.61
CA TRP A 224 -16.99 12.32 -15.02
C TRP A 224 -18.12 12.90 -15.89
N LYS A 225 -19.39 12.74 -15.49
CA LYS A 225 -20.54 13.38 -16.17
C LYS A 225 -20.38 14.90 -16.25
N TYR A 226 -19.97 15.53 -15.15
CA TYR A 226 -19.73 16.99 -15.12
C TYR A 226 -18.51 17.40 -15.92
N VAL A 227 -17.52 16.51 -16.07
CA VAL A 227 -16.34 16.79 -16.89
C VAL A 227 -16.71 16.80 -18.38
N ILE A 228 -17.46 15.79 -18.86
CA ILE A 228 -17.79 15.71 -20.29
C ILE A 228 -18.82 16.76 -20.75
N GLU A 229 -19.64 17.31 -19.86
CA GLU A 229 -20.51 18.45 -20.15
C GLU A 229 -19.71 19.67 -20.62
N ARG A 230 -18.46 19.81 -20.16
CA ARG A 230 -17.55 20.92 -20.49
C ARG A 230 -16.46 20.52 -21.49
N HIS A 231 -16.03 19.26 -21.45
CA HIS A 231 -14.87 18.75 -22.19
C HIS A 231 -15.14 17.36 -22.76
N ALA A 232 -16.08 17.26 -23.70
CA ALA A 232 -16.54 16.00 -24.30
C ALA A 232 -15.45 15.22 -25.06
N ASP A 233 -14.34 15.86 -25.39
CA ASP A 233 -13.19 15.30 -26.11
C ASP A 233 -12.11 14.74 -25.19
N TRP A 234 -12.31 14.77 -23.86
CA TRP A 234 -11.45 14.14 -22.89
C TRP A 234 -11.91 12.74 -22.53
N THR A 235 -10.95 11.87 -22.19
CA THR A 235 -11.20 10.49 -21.81
C THR A 235 -10.68 10.16 -20.42
N LEU A 236 -11.36 9.24 -19.75
CA LEU A 236 -10.95 8.65 -18.47
C LEU A 236 -10.57 7.19 -18.71
N GLU A 237 -9.33 6.82 -18.38
CA GLU A 237 -8.89 5.45 -18.34
C GLU A 237 -8.78 4.97 -16.89
N ILE A 238 -9.48 3.88 -16.56
CA ILE A 238 -9.41 3.23 -15.23
C ILE A 238 -8.65 1.91 -15.40
N TRP A 239 -7.48 1.83 -14.77
CA TRP A 239 -6.59 0.67 -14.81
C TRP A 239 -6.70 -0.17 -13.55
N GLY A 240 -7.00 -1.44 -13.71
CA GLY A 240 -7.14 -2.43 -12.66
C GLY A 240 -8.21 -3.45 -12.95
N GLU A 241 -8.28 -4.48 -12.12
CA GLU A 241 -9.30 -5.52 -12.11
C GLU A 241 -9.92 -5.63 -10.72
N GLY A 242 -11.08 -6.25 -10.62
CA GLY A 242 -11.74 -6.52 -9.34
C GLY A 242 -13.21 -6.87 -9.47
N GLU A 243 -13.80 -7.18 -8.32
CA GLU A 243 -15.17 -7.70 -8.18
C GLU A 243 -16.25 -6.75 -8.69
N LEU A 244 -16.00 -5.44 -8.70
CA LEU A 244 -16.98 -4.43 -9.13
C LEU A 244 -16.95 -4.13 -10.64
N ARG A 245 -16.16 -4.87 -11.45
CA ARG A 245 -16.03 -4.58 -12.88
C ARG A 245 -17.37 -4.49 -13.60
N THR A 246 -18.21 -5.51 -13.44
CA THR A 246 -19.52 -5.59 -14.10
C THR A 246 -20.43 -4.42 -13.71
N GLU A 247 -20.48 -4.08 -12.41
CA GLU A 247 -21.30 -2.97 -11.90
C GLU A 247 -20.83 -1.62 -12.47
N LEU A 248 -19.50 -1.41 -12.56
CA LEU A 248 -18.93 -0.20 -13.13
C LEU A 248 -19.20 -0.09 -14.65
N GLU A 249 -19.13 -1.20 -15.39
CA GLU A 249 -19.48 -1.25 -16.81
C GLU A 249 -20.97 -0.92 -17.03
N GLU A 250 -21.86 -1.40 -16.18
CA GLU A 250 -23.28 -1.05 -16.21
C GLU A 250 -23.50 0.42 -15.89
N GLN A 251 -22.83 0.96 -14.89
CA GLN A 251 -22.90 2.38 -14.55
C GLN A 251 -22.43 3.27 -15.72
N ILE A 252 -21.34 2.90 -16.39
CA ILE A 252 -20.83 3.61 -17.58
C ILE A 252 -21.88 3.61 -18.70
N ARG A 253 -22.49 2.46 -18.99
CA ARG A 253 -23.55 2.35 -20.02
C ARG A 253 -24.78 3.18 -19.68
N ASN A 254 -25.27 3.06 -18.45
CA ASN A 254 -26.49 3.75 -17.98
C ASN A 254 -26.30 5.27 -17.99
N ASN A 255 -25.07 5.76 -17.79
CA ASN A 255 -24.74 7.17 -17.86
C ASN A 255 -24.34 7.65 -19.28
N GLN A 256 -24.40 6.77 -20.30
CA GLN A 256 -24.01 7.07 -21.70
C GLN A 256 -22.55 7.52 -21.85
N LEU A 257 -21.63 6.97 -21.02
CA LEU A 257 -20.22 7.35 -20.96
C LEU A 257 -19.28 6.37 -21.70
N THR A 258 -19.81 5.46 -22.51
CA THR A 258 -19.05 4.39 -23.18
C THR A 258 -17.96 4.89 -24.12
N ASN A 259 -18.12 6.12 -24.65
CA ASN A 259 -17.13 6.75 -25.54
C ASN A 259 -16.07 7.55 -24.77
N ASN A 260 -16.24 7.77 -23.47
CA ASN A 260 -15.40 8.64 -22.65
C ASN A 260 -14.71 7.94 -21.50
N ILE A 261 -15.19 6.77 -21.02
CA ILE A 261 -14.60 6.00 -19.93
C ILE A 261 -14.24 4.61 -20.39
N PHE A 262 -12.99 4.20 -20.11
CA PHE A 262 -12.44 2.92 -20.51
C PHE A 262 -11.87 2.15 -19.31
N LEU A 263 -12.42 0.96 -19.00
CA LEU A 263 -11.85 0.02 -18.03
C LEU A 263 -10.77 -0.81 -18.73
N LYS A 264 -9.51 -0.47 -18.49
CA LYS A 264 -8.34 -0.97 -19.24
C LYS A 264 -7.81 -2.32 -18.77
N GLY A 265 -8.29 -2.80 -17.63
CA GLY A 265 -7.78 -4.05 -17.04
C GLY A 265 -6.47 -3.86 -16.28
N TYR A 266 -5.86 -4.97 -15.87
CA TYR A 266 -4.62 -4.98 -15.10
C TYR A 266 -3.40 -4.71 -15.98
N THR A 267 -2.41 -4.01 -15.42
CA THR A 267 -1.09 -3.85 -16.04
C THR A 267 0.04 -4.13 -15.06
N TYR A 268 1.13 -4.75 -15.54
CA TYR A 268 2.38 -4.89 -14.80
C TYR A 268 3.27 -3.65 -14.91
N ASP A 269 3.07 -2.84 -15.95
CA ASP A 269 3.78 -1.57 -16.16
C ASP A 269 2.81 -0.40 -16.10
N ILE A 270 2.69 0.18 -14.89
CA ILE A 270 1.84 1.35 -14.67
C ILE A 270 2.46 2.64 -15.20
N PHE A 271 3.78 2.67 -15.38
CA PHE A 271 4.46 3.88 -15.83
C PHE A 271 4.12 4.22 -17.30
N SER A 272 4.01 3.21 -18.17
CA SER A 272 3.62 3.45 -19.57
C SER A 272 2.32 4.23 -19.72
N PRO A 273 1.17 3.83 -19.14
CA PRO A 273 -0.04 4.64 -19.20
C PRO A 273 0.07 5.99 -18.47
N LEU A 274 0.87 6.10 -17.39
CA LEU A 274 1.09 7.37 -16.71
C LEU A 274 1.85 8.37 -17.59
N TYR A 275 2.80 7.94 -18.40
CA TYR A 275 3.49 8.83 -19.34
C TYR A 275 2.58 9.39 -20.44
N GLU A 276 1.48 8.70 -20.73
CA GLU A 276 0.47 9.13 -21.70
C GLU A 276 -0.65 9.98 -21.06
N ALA A 277 -0.70 10.07 -19.74
CA ALA A 277 -1.72 10.82 -19.02
C ALA A 277 -1.37 12.31 -18.90
N SER A 278 -2.40 13.16 -18.82
CA SER A 278 -2.26 14.57 -18.48
C SER A 278 -2.67 14.90 -17.05
N ILE A 279 -3.54 14.09 -16.46
CA ILE A 279 -4.04 14.25 -15.09
C ILE A 279 -4.21 12.84 -14.49
N PHE A 280 -3.86 12.70 -13.23
CA PHE A 280 -4.17 11.51 -12.43
C PHE A 280 -5.27 11.81 -11.43
N THR A 281 -6.17 10.87 -11.18
CA THR A 281 -7.21 11.04 -10.15
C THR A 281 -7.34 9.83 -9.24
N LEU A 282 -7.63 10.08 -7.94
CA LEU A 282 -7.89 9.06 -6.94
C LEU A 282 -9.15 9.38 -6.14
N THR A 283 -10.09 8.44 -6.11
CA THR A 283 -11.39 8.59 -5.41
C THR A 283 -11.55 7.66 -4.21
N SER A 284 -10.45 7.10 -3.70
CA SER A 284 -10.49 6.16 -2.59
C SER A 284 -11.17 6.72 -1.35
N LEU A 285 -11.88 5.84 -0.63
CA LEU A 285 -12.52 6.16 0.66
C LEU A 285 -11.52 6.13 1.81
N PHE A 286 -10.49 5.33 1.71
CA PHE A 286 -9.37 5.22 2.66
C PHE A 286 -8.17 4.53 2.01
N GLU A 287 -6.99 4.85 2.49
CA GLU A 287 -5.70 4.29 2.03
C GLU A 287 -4.77 3.99 3.22
N GLY A 288 -3.62 3.39 2.95
CA GLY A 288 -2.47 3.39 3.86
C GLY A 288 -1.45 4.45 3.42
N LEU A 289 -0.85 4.22 2.26
CA LEU A 289 -0.08 5.18 1.47
C LEU A 289 -0.33 4.85 -0.01
N PRO A 290 -1.08 5.68 -0.74
CA PRO A 290 -1.43 5.40 -2.14
C PRO A 290 -0.23 5.60 -3.07
N LEU A 291 0.56 4.53 -3.27
CA LEU A 291 1.75 4.55 -4.13
C LEU A 291 1.47 5.07 -5.53
N VAL A 292 0.26 4.81 -6.05
CA VAL A 292 -0.14 5.26 -7.38
C VAL A 292 -0.17 6.79 -7.52
N ILE A 293 -0.43 7.53 -6.45
CA ILE A 293 -0.29 9.00 -6.43
C ILE A 293 1.19 9.35 -6.61
N ILE A 294 2.08 8.74 -5.83
CA ILE A 294 3.52 9.02 -5.88
C ILE A 294 4.09 8.62 -7.25
N GLU A 295 3.60 7.52 -7.84
CA GLU A 295 3.98 7.07 -9.17
C GLU A 295 3.55 8.07 -10.24
N ALA A 296 2.31 8.59 -10.19
CA ALA A 296 1.84 9.63 -11.09
C ALA A 296 2.67 10.92 -10.94
N MET A 297 2.88 11.37 -9.71
CA MET A 297 3.74 12.53 -9.41
C MET A 297 5.17 12.33 -9.92
N SER A 298 5.75 11.14 -9.79
CA SER A 298 7.10 10.83 -10.29
C SER A 298 7.21 10.93 -11.82
N CYS A 299 6.11 10.70 -12.55
CA CYS A 299 6.00 10.94 -13.98
C CYS A 299 5.78 12.41 -14.32
N GLY A 300 5.60 13.30 -13.35
CA GLY A 300 5.25 14.70 -13.55
C GLY A 300 3.77 14.90 -13.91
N VAL A 301 2.90 13.95 -13.56
CA VAL A 301 1.45 14.04 -13.77
C VAL A 301 0.81 14.67 -12.53
N PRO A 302 0.12 15.82 -12.64
CA PRO A 302 -0.58 16.44 -11.53
C PRO A 302 -1.75 15.57 -11.09
N VAL A 303 -2.05 15.63 -9.78
CA VAL A 303 -3.01 14.73 -9.12
C VAL A 303 -4.23 15.50 -8.63
N VAL A 304 -5.42 14.95 -8.86
CA VAL A 304 -6.65 15.37 -8.17
C VAL A 304 -7.15 14.20 -7.34
N SER A 305 -7.16 14.33 -6.00
CA SER A 305 -7.46 13.23 -5.11
C SER A 305 -8.52 13.59 -4.09
N TYR A 306 -9.37 12.64 -3.71
CA TYR A 306 -10.09 12.75 -2.46
C TYR A 306 -9.10 12.81 -1.29
N ALA A 307 -9.39 13.69 -0.32
CA ALA A 307 -8.67 13.80 0.95
C ALA A 307 -9.13 12.69 1.91
N CYS A 308 -9.04 11.43 1.45
CA CYS A 308 -9.42 10.29 2.27
C CYS A 308 -8.42 10.05 3.40
N PRO A 309 -8.86 9.41 4.51
CA PRO A 309 -7.97 9.06 5.61
C PRO A 309 -6.78 8.23 5.16
N CYS A 310 -5.62 8.66 5.62
CA CYS A 310 -4.26 8.21 5.45
C CYS A 310 -3.75 8.27 4.01
N GLY A 311 -2.75 9.11 3.83
CA GLY A 311 -1.88 9.16 2.66
C GLY A 311 -2.05 10.35 1.74
N PRO A 312 -3.20 10.63 1.10
CA PRO A 312 -3.28 11.75 0.16
C PRO A 312 -2.86 13.09 0.77
N GLN A 313 -3.26 13.38 2.01
CA GLN A 313 -2.91 14.62 2.71
C GLN A 313 -1.43 14.70 3.11
N ASP A 314 -0.75 13.57 3.29
CA ASP A 314 0.70 13.52 3.53
C ASP A 314 1.51 13.69 2.23
N ILE A 315 0.92 13.27 1.09
CA ILE A 315 1.59 13.27 -0.21
C ILE A 315 1.36 14.60 -0.94
N ILE A 316 0.13 15.12 -0.94
CA ILE A 316 -0.29 16.27 -1.76
C ILE A 316 -0.32 17.54 -0.90
N ALA A 317 0.32 18.61 -1.37
CA ALA A 317 0.12 19.97 -0.89
C ALA A 317 -0.94 20.64 -1.78
N ASP A 318 -2.15 20.79 -1.24
CA ASP A 318 -3.30 21.29 -1.99
C ASP A 318 -3.02 22.62 -2.70
N GLY A 319 -3.34 22.67 -4.00
CA GLY A 319 -3.11 23.81 -4.86
C GLY A 319 -1.68 24.01 -5.37
N HIS A 320 -0.70 23.24 -4.89
CA HIS A 320 0.71 23.35 -5.27
C HIS A 320 1.21 22.21 -6.15
N ASP A 321 1.05 20.97 -5.70
CA ASP A 321 1.52 19.77 -6.41
C ASP A 321 0.39 18.78 -6.74
N GLY A 322 -0.85 19.19 -6.47
CA GLY A 322 -2.09 18.49 -6.74
C GLY A 322 -3.26 19.22 -6.10
N PHE A 323 -4.45 18.65 -6.24
CA PHE A 323 -5.65 19.10 -5.55
C PHE A 323 -6.18 18.04 -4.60
N LEU A 324 -6.56 18.46 -3.40
CA LEU A 324 -7.29 17.66 -2.42
C LEU A 324 -8.75 18.07 -2.43
N VAL A 325 -9.65 17.09 -2.49
CA VAL A 325 -11.10 17.28 -2.57
C VAL A 325 -11.77 16.51 -1.44
N PRO A 326 -12.81 17.06 -0.78
CA PRO A 326 -13.57 16.31 0.21
C PRO A 326 -14.11 14.99 -0.37
N VAL A 327 -14.04 13.91 0.44
CA VAL A 327 -14.52 12.58 0.02
C VAL A 327 -15.98 12.65 -0.40
N ASN A 328 -16.32 11.97 -1.50
CA ASN A 328 -17.67 11.93 -2.10
C ASN A 328 -18.20 13.30 -2.59
N ASN A 329 -17.33 14.28 -2.80
CA ASN A 329 -17.74 15.53 -3.43
C ASN A 329 -17.41 15.51 -4.94
N GLU A 330 -18.27 14.86 -5.70
CA GLU A 330 -18.09 14.59 -7.14
C GLU A 330 -18.03 15.88 -7.98
N LYS A 331 -18.81 16.90 -7.61
CA LYS A 331 -18.79 18.20 -8.31
C LYS A 331 -17.47 18.92 -8.15
N VAL A 332 -16.97 19.01 -6.92
CA VAL A 332 -15.67 19.64 -6.66
C VAL A 332 -14.54 18.83 -7.30
N LEU A 333 -14.63 17.49 -7.32
CA LEU A 333 -13.66 16.64 -8.04
C LEU A 333 -13.63 16.99 -9.53
N ALA A 334 -14.79 17.05 -10.17
CA ALA A 334 -14.94 17.42 -11.57
C ALA A 334 -14.41 18.84 -11.83
N ASP A 335 -14.74 19.81 -10.98
CA ASP A 335 -14.25 21.20 -11.13
C ASP A 335 -12.72 21.29 -11.06
N ARG A 336 -12.08 20.55 -10.16
CA ARG A 336 -10.60 20.51 -10.08
C ARG A 336 -9.98 19.85 -11.29
N ILE A 337 -10.59 18.78 -11.80
CA ILE A 337 -10.16 18.14 -13.07
C ILE A 337 -10.32 19.13 -14.23
N CYS A 338 -11.48 19.77 -14.38
CA CYS A 338 -11.73 20.77 -15.44
C CYS A 338 -10.73 21.94 -15.36
N ARG A 339 -10.42 22.43 -14.17
CA ARG A 339 -9.41 23.49 -13.99
C ARG A 339 -8.05 23.07 -14.56
N LEU A 340 -7.61 21.82 -14.34
CA LEU A 340 -6.35 21.33 -14.94
C LEU A 340 -6.48 21.07 -16.44
N ILE A 341 -7.68 20.77 -16.95
CA ILE A 341 -7.94 20.64 -18.37
C ILE A 341 -7.80 22.01 -19.07
N GLU A 342 -8.41 23.03 -18.52
CA GLU A 342 -8.52 24.37 -19.08
C GLU A 342 -7.21 25.16 -18.99
N ASP A 343 -6.48 25.02 -17.87
CA ASP A 343 -5.23 25.72 -17.63
C ASP A 343 -4.01 24.80 -17.85
N LYS A 344 -3.49 24.84 -19.07
CA LYS A 344 -2.32 24.04 -19.47
C LYS A 344 -1.05 24.41 -18.71
N GLU A 345 -0.87 25.69 -18.39
CA GLU A 345 0.34 26.15 -17.70
C GLU A 345 0.29 25.77 -16.22
N LEU A 346 -0.86 25.91 -15.57
CA LEU A 346 -1.08 25.40 -14.23
C LEU A 346 -0.82 23.87 -14.18
N ARG A 347 -1.36 23.12 -15.15
CA ARG A 347 -1.16 21.67 -15.23
C ARG A 347 0.30 21.28 -15.33
N LYS A 348 1.09 22.00 -16.13
CA LYS A 348 2.54 21.75 -16.27
C LYS A 348 3.32 22.12 -15.00
N GLU A 349 3.04 23.29 -14.41
CA GLU A 349 3.76 23.73 -13.22
C GLU A 349 3.45 22.84 -12.02
N MET A 350 2.17 22.47 -11.84
CA MET A 350 1.75 21.52 -10.80
C MET A 350 2.40 20.14 -11.02
N GLY A 351 2.47 19.64 -12.25
CA GLY A 351 3.15 18.39 -12.56
C GLY A 351 4.65 18.43 -12.28
N LYS A 352 5.31 19.56 -12.54
CA LYS A 352 6.73 19.79 -12.23
C LYS A 352 6.95 19.77 -10.71
N THR A 353 6.12 20.47 -9.95
CA THR A 353 6.21 20.53 -8.48
C THR A 353 5.90 19.15 -7.87
N ALA A 354 4.89 18.44 -8.38
CA ALA A 354 4.57 17.09 -8.00
C ALA A 354 5.77 16.13 -8.15
N ARG A 355 6.47 16.22 -9.30
CA ARG A 355 7.65 15.39 -9.55
C ARG A 355 8.78 15.66 -8.57
N LEU A 356 9.08 16.92 -8.28
CA LEU A 356 10.11 17.29 -7.29
C LEU A 356 9.77 16.72 -5.91
N LYS A 357 8.50 16.80 -5.50
CA LYS A 357 8.06 16.26 -4.22
C LYS A 357 8.13 14.73 -4.18
N ALA A 358 7.83 14.05 -5.28
CA ALA A 358 7.90 12.59 -5.36
C ALA A 358 9.32 12.05 -5.14
N GLU A 359 10.38 12.85 -5.33
CA GLU A 359 11.77 12.44 -5.11
C GLU A 359 12.04 11.96 -3.69
N GLN A 360 11.34 12.52 -2.69
CA GLN A 360 11.49 12.09 -1.29
C GLN A 360 11.10 10.62 -1.08
N TYR A 361 10.26 10.04 -1.96
CA TYR A 361 9.82 8.65 -1.90
C TYR A 361 10.68 7.70 -2.76
N ASP A 362 11.72 8.23 -3.44
CA ASP A 362 12.66 7.35 -4.15
C ASP A 362 13.31 6.37 -3.17
N ILE A 363 13.44 5.11 -3.59
CA ILE A 363 14.02 4.05 -2.76
C ILE A 363 15.42 4.41 -2.24
N LYS A 364 16.18 5.23 -2.98
CA LYS A 364 17.51 5.73 -2.56
C LYS A 364 17.43 6.62 -1.30
N ASN A 365 16.29 7.31 -1.07
CA ASN A 365 16.05 8.17 0.07
C ASN A 365 15.38 7.42 1.24
N ILE A 366 14.58 6.40 0.94
CA ILE A 366 13.85 5.61 1.95
C ILE A 366 14.76 4.57 2.62
N ILE A 367 15.66 3.93 1.89
CA ILE A 367 16.56 2.92 2.47
C ILE A 367 17.47 3.47 3.58
N PRO A 368 18.05 4.68 3.45
CA PRO A 368 18.79 5.28 4.57
C PRO A 368 17.98 5.44 5.85
N MET A 369 16.68 5.80 5.79
CA MET A 369 15.81 5.89 6.95
C MET A 369 15.66 4.55 7.66
N TRP A 370 15.51 3.46 6.90
CA TRP A 370 15.48 2.10 7.46
C TRP A 370 16.81 1.72 8.10
N MET A 371 17.93 2.03 7.46
CA MET A 371 19.26 1.73 7.99
C MET A 371 19.57 2.50 9.27
N GLU A 372 19.12 3.76 9.36
CA GLU A 372 19.22 4.58 10.58
C GLU A 372 18.41 3.95 11.71
N LEU A 373 17.15 3.57 11.45
CA LEU A 373 16.29 2.90 12.42
C LEU A 373 16.93 1.57 12.91
N PHE A 374 17.46 0.75 12.01
CA PHE A 374 18.10 -0.51 12.38
C PHE A 374 19.30 -0.30 13.29
N ASN A 375 20.19 0.64 12.94
CA ASN A 375 21.36 0.95 13.75
C ASN A 375 20.98 1.49 15.13
N GLN A 376 19.97 2.37 15.19
CA GLN A 376 19.44 2.90 16.46
C GLN A 376 18.96 1.76 17.35
N LEU A 377 18.09 0.88 16.87
CA LEU A 377 17.47 -0.18 17.66
C LEU A 377 18.47 -1.26 18.10
N ILE A 378 19.45 -1.60 17.25
CA ILE A 378 20.53 -2.52 17.65
C ILE A 378 21.35 -1.91 18.78
N ASN A 379 21.67 -0.63 18.72
CA ASN A 379 22.43 0.06 19.76
C ASN A 379 21.63 0.19 21.07
N GLU A 380 20.33 0.43 21.01
CA GLU A 380 19.42 0.44 22.17
C GLU A 380 19.38 -0.93 22.88
N LYS A 381 19.37 -2.01 22.10
CA LYS A 381 19.28 -3.38 22.61
C LYS A 381 20.59 -3.93 23.20
N ARG A 382 21.73 -3.32 22.83
CA ARG A 382 23.06 -3.69 23.36
C ARG A 382 23.42 -2.99 24.66
N LYS A 383 22.67 -1.94 25.02
CA LYS A 383 22.78 -1.25 26.31
C LYS A 383 21.95 -1.94 27.38
#